data_158231950fa695eca29ed4e09a22c9cc
#
_entry.id   158231950fa695eca29ed4e09a22c9cc
#
_cell.length_a   1.000
_cell.length_b   1.000
_cell.length_c   1.000
_cell.angle_alpha   90.00
_cell.angle_beta   90.00
_cell.angle_gamma   90.00
#
_symmetry.space_group_name_H-M   'P 1'
#
loop_
_entity.id
_entity.type
_entity.pdbx_description
1 polymer ?
#
loop_
_entity_poly.entity_id
_entity_poly.type
_entity_poly.pdbx_seq_one_letter_code
_entity_poly.pdbx_strand_id
1 'polypeptide(L)'
;MESIQSLLQQAHALWRQGNEQGMIEYLEKAIHLCRLEHDDKKLIEILNEYSGSLRNVGRYDEAIAAINESLQILRKNKTYSPKTYATILINLGNTYREKKSYYEAETYLLKAKEIFQSMGDTSYAYIGLLNNLALLYQDTNNYDTAHKLQLEAVHLLESTEYQVPLAISYNNLYEISKHIKEHKDLSPEIYLDKAAYILQREVGTSHPMYAAVLNNRADYEISKQHYNEALQLYREALPIVKHNYGIESHAYQSIQQNLEYVKDLIETLQQSSKPFRKTGLELGRELAHYVAQDIELNLPDINPYICLALVGTGSECLGYDDVVSEDHDFTKRCQLFLPDDIYKSYKDKLVSHFTSYTQGLVQLESISQFYKRYTLYPEGPQSPAEYRRIPQDLLCTATNGEVFIDNLGTFTNIRQRLLTYYPEDIRLRKIAYELNQLAQSGQYNLPRMMQRGDTVAAQLALSQFVHHYMLIVHLLNKSYAPFYKWIYRHTCNLPILGNTVRYGVPDLLNSPLNDTKHHIDHLCNALIQELQSHALSNSSIDFLTYQAKEVMQRIRDQALRTEDSWVE
;
A
#
# COMPACT_ATOMS: atom_id res chain seq x y z
N MET A 1 -17.52 46.22 22.38
CA MET A 1 -18.38 45.03 22.35
C MET A 1 -18.23 44.38 20.99
N GLU A 2 -18.00 43.10 20.97
CA GLU A 2 -17.96 42.35 19.70
C GLU A 2 -19.37 42.41 19.07
N SER A 3 -19.43 42.69 17.76
CA SER A 3 -20.72 42.68 17.04
C SER A 3 -21.05 41.25 16.59
N ILE A 4 -22.34 40.97 16.38
CA ILE A 4 -22.79 39.67 15.81
C ILE A 4 -22.03 39.36 14.52
N GLN A 5 -21.82 40.36 13.67
CA GLN A 5 -21.10 40.17 12.39
C GLN A 5 -19.63 39.79 12.59
N SER A 6 -18.93 40.36 13.60
CA SER A 6 -17.56 39.99 13.94
C SER A 6 -17.47 38.54 14.44
N LEU A 7 -18.41 38.12 15.30
CA LEU A 7 -18.48 36.76 15.82
C LEU A 7 -18.71 35.73 14.69
N LEU A 8 -19.61 36.04 13.74
CA LEU A 8 -19.84 35.16 12.58
C LEU A 8 -18.61 35.07 11.66
N GLN A 9 -17.90 36.19 11.45
CA GLN A 9 -16.64 36.14 10.67
C GLN A 9 -15.59 35.23 11.31
N GLN A 10 -15.48 35.28 12.65
CA GLN A 10 -14.56 34.39 13.37
C GLN A 10 -15.01 32.93 13.32
N ALA A 11 -16.30 32.65 13.49
CA ALA A 11 -16.86 31.32 13.33
C ALA A 11 -16.56 30.73 11.95
N HIS A 12 -16.81 31.50 10.89
CA HIS A 12 -16.53 31.06 9.51
C HIS A 12 -15.03 30.91 9.23
N ALA A 13 -14.17 31.71 9.87
CA ALA A 13 -12.72 31.55 9.75
C ALA A 13 -12.24 30.23 10.37
N LEU A 14 -12.78 29.85 11.52
CA LEU A 14 -12.48 28.58 12.19
C LEU A 14 -13.01 27.38 11.40
N TRP A 15 -14.21 27.50 10.84
CA TRP A 15 -14.75 26.46 9.94
C TRP A 15 -13.84 26.18 8.75
N ARG A 16 -13.29 27.22 8.08
CA ARG A 16 -12.34 27.06 6.97
C ARG A 16 -11.04 26.38 7.39
N GLN A 17 -10.71 26.38 8.68
CA GLN A 17 -9.55 25.70 9.26
C GLN A 17 -9.89 24.29 9.75
N GLY A 18 -11.14 23.82 9.57
CA GLY A 18 -11.61 22.53 10.07
C GLY A 18 -11.84 22.49 11.59
N ASN A 19 -11.89 23.64 12.26
CA ASN A 19 -12.13 23.72 13.70
C ASN A 19 -13.63 23.93 14.02
N GLU A 20 -14.40 22.84 13.90
CA GLU A 20 -15.84 22.83 14.18
C GLU A 20 -16.16 23.20 15.63
N GLN A 21 -15.36 22.75 16.58
CA GLN A 21 -15.61 23.07 18.00
C GLN A 21 -15.45 24.57 18.28
N GLY A 22 -14.41 25.19 17.71
CA GLY A 22 -14.23 26.64 17.82
C GLY A 22 -15.34 27.43 17.11
N MET A 23 -15.83 26.94 15.96
CA MET A 23 -16.99 27.53 15.28
C MET A 23 -18.24 27.52 16.18
N ILE A 24 -18.54 26.38 16.81
CA ILE A 24 -19.66 26.21 17.73
C ILE A 24 -19.62 27.27 18.86
N GLU A 25 -18.44 27.46 19.48
CA GLU A 25 -18.27 28.42 20.57
C GLU A 25 -18.57 29.88 20.14
N TYR A 26 -18.16 30.27 18.95
CA TYR A 26 -18.46 31.60 18.43
C TYR A 26 -19.91 31.77 18.00
N LEU A 27 -20.56 30.74 17.48
CA LEU A 27 -22.00 30.76 17.20
C LEU A 27 -22.84 30.85 18.48
N GLU A 28 -22.45 30.20 19.58
CA GLU A 28 -23.10 30.34 20.90
C GLU A 28 -23.03 31.76 21.41
N LYS A 29 -21.89 32.45 21.28
CA LYS A 29 -21.77 33.89 21.64
C LYS A 29 -22.66 34.75 20.75
N ALA A 30 -22.71 34.47 19.45
CA ALA A 30 -23.58 35.20 18.52
C ALA A 30 -25.08 34.99 18.83
N ILE A 31 -25.49 33.76 19.15
CA ILE A 31 -26.85 33.42 19.60
C ILE A 31 -27.22 34.20 20.85
N HIS A 32 -26.32 34.25 21.85
CA HIS A 32 -26.55 34.99 23.07
C HIS A 32 -26.76 36.49 22.79
N LEU A 33 -25.93 37.08 21.93
CA LEU A 33 -26.04 38.49 21.56
C LEU A 33 -27.34 38.79 20.79
N CYS A 34 -27.73 37.93 19.84
CA CYS A 34 -29.02 38.07 19.13
C CYS A 34 -30.22 38.03 20.07
N ARG A 35 -30.21 37.20 21.12
CA ARG A 35 -31.26 37.16 22.14
C ARG A 35 -31.33 38.47 22.93
N LEU A 36 -30.17 39.07 23.26
CA LEU A 36 -30.11 40.37 23.95
C LEU A 36 -30.62 41.54 23.08
N GLU A 37 -30.31 41.50 21.78
CA GLU A 37 -30.69 42.51 20.81
C GLU A 37 -32.13 42.32 20.29
N HIS A 38 -32.81 41.23 20.65
CA HIS A 38 -34.13 40.84 20.17
C HIS A 38 -34.23 40.73 18.64
N ASP A 39 -33.12 40.33 17.95
CA ASP A 39 -33.11 40.14 16.52
C ASP A 39 -33.51 38.69 16.18
N ASP A 40 -34.83 38.42 16.21
CA ASP A 40 -35.40 37.11 15.93
C ASP A 40 -35.03 36.57 14.53
N LYS A 41 -34.91 37.46 13.53
CA LYS A 41 -34.57 37.05 12.17
C LYS A 41 -33.14 36.51 12.10
N LYS A 42 -32.19 37.28 12.66
CA LYS A 42 -30.78 36.88 12.71
C LYS A 42 -30.56 35.65 13.58
N LEU A 43 -31.31 35.56 14.68
CA LEU A 43 -31.27 34.43 15.59
C LEU A 43 -31.64 33.11 14.87
N ILE A 44 -32.71 33.11 14.06
CA ILE A 44 -33.09 31.92 13.24
C ILE A 44 -31.99 31.53 12.29
N GLU A 45 -31.34 32.46 11.58
CA GLU A 45 -30.25 32.21 10.67
C GLU A 45 -29.08 31.53 11.41
N ILE A 46 -28.68 32.07 12.57
CA ILE A 46 -27.54 31.55 13.35
C ILE A 46 -27.87 30.20 14.00
N LEU A 47 -29.08 30.02 14.55
CA LEU A 47 -29.52 28.73 15.10
C LEU A 47 -29.51 27.63 14.05
N ASN A 48 -29.85 27.96 12.81
CA ASN A 48 -29.82 27.00 11.70
C ASN A 48 -28.38 26.57 11.35
N GLU A 49 -27.43 27.52 11.33
CA GLU A 49 -26.02 27.26 11.13
C GLU A 49 -25.42 26.48 12.31
N TYR A 50 -25.73 26.90 13.53
CA TYR A 50 -25.32 26.23 14.78
C TYR A 50 -25.79 24.78 14.84
N SER A 51 -27.04 24.53 14.45
CA SER A 51 -27.56 23.15 14.39
C SER A 51 -26.82 22.27 13.40
N GLY A 52 -26.37 22.82 12.27
CA GLY A 52 -25.55 22.13 11.30
C GLY A 52 -24.20 21.71 11.88
N SER A 53 -23.52 22.65 12.55
CA SER A 53 -22.22 22.37 13.19
C SER A 53 -22.33 21.34 14.33
N LEU A 54 -23.38 21.45 15.16
CA LEU A 54 -23.65 20.46 16.21
C LEU A 54 -23.89 19.05 15.64
N ARG A 55 -24.62 18.95 14.54
CA ARG A 55 -24.85 17.70 13.84
C ARG A 55 -23.53 17.11 13.34
N ASN A 56 -22.63 17.89 12.74
CA ASN A 56 -21.34 17.45 12.23
C ASN A 56 -20.45 16.83 13.33
N VAL A 57 -20.57 17.31 14.57
CA VAL A 57 -19.82 16.75 15.72
C VAL A 57 -20.63 15.72 16.52
N GLY A 58 -21.79 15.27 16.02
CA GLY A 58 -22.60 14.22 16.64
C GLY A 58 -23.46 14.67 17.84
N ARG A 59 -23.56 15.99 18.12
CA ARG A 59 -24.37 16.55 19.21
C ARG A 59 -25.85 16.72 18.77
N TYR A 60 -26.48 15.61 18.39
CA TYR A 60 -27.81 15.62 17.72
C TYR A 60 -28.92 16.19 18.56
N ASP A 61 -28.96 15.91 19.87
CA ASP A 61 -30.05 16.40 20.73
C ASP A 61 -30.00 17.92 20.90
N GLU A 62 -28.82 18.50 20.97
CA GLU A 62 -28.62 19.94 21.02
C GLU A 62 -28.95 20.62 19.67
N ALA A 63 -28.58 19.97 18.57
CA ALA A 63 -28.98 20.42 17.24
C ALA A 63 -30.51 20.48 17.09
N ILE A 64 -31.21 19.42 17.53
CA ILE A 64 -32.68 19.35 17.53
C ILE A 64 -33.27 20.45 18.42
N ALA A 65 -32.68 20.72 19.58
CA ALA A 65 -33.14 21.80 20.48
C ALA A 65 -33.02 23.18 19.82
N ALA A 66 -31.90 23.48 19.18
CA ALA A 66 -31.68 24.73 18.45
C ALA A 66 -32.67 24.92 17.28
N ILE A 67 -32.93 23.84 16.51
CA ILE A 67 -33.91 23.87 15.43
C ILE A 67 -35.32 24.10 15.98
N ASN A 68 -35.68 23.44 17.07
CA ASN A 68 -37.00 23.65 17.71
C ASN A 68 -37.17 25.06 18.23
N GLU A 69 -36.14 25.72 18.76
CA GLU A 69 -36.15 27.13 19.12
C GLU A 69 -36.46 28.00 17.89
N SER A 70 -35.78 27.75 16.75
CA SER A 70 -36.08 28.45 15.49
C SER A 70 -37.54 28.28 15.06
N LEU A 71 -38.10 27.07 15.18
CA LEU A 71 -39.50 26.80 14.86
C LEU A 71 -40.47 27.51 15.81
N GLN A 72 -40.14 27.66 17.12
CA GLN A 72 -40.96 28.41 18.09
C GLN A 72 -40.97 29.90 17.76
N ILE A 73 -39.81 30.47 17.41
CA ILE A 73 -39.71 31.88 17.01
C ILE A 73 -40.56 32.15 15.76
N LEU A 74 -40.49 31.29 14.76
CA LEU A 74 -41.29 31.40 13.55
C LEU A 74 -42.80 31.33 13.83
N ARG A 75 -43.25 30.47 14.72
CA ARG A 75 -44.66 30.33 15.10
C ARG A 75 -45.16 31.59 15.82
N LYS A 76 -44.31 32.21 16.63
CA LYS A 76 -44.66 33.44 17.41
C LYS A 76 -44.78 34.64 16.48
N ASN A 77 -43.95 34.75 15.47
CA ASN A 77 -43.79 35.96 14.65
C ASN A 77 -44.60 35.94 13.34
N LYS A 78 -45.66 35.24 13.18
CA LYS A 78 -46.67 35.17 12.08
C LYS A 78 -46.26 35.65 10.64
N THR A 79 -45.05 36.13 10.42
CA THR A 79 -44.51 36.73 9.18
C THR A 79 -43.37 35.94 8.57
N TYR A 80 -43.47 34.65 8.54
CA TYR A 80 -42.43 33.81 7.94
C TYR A 80 -42.78 33.36 6.53
N SER A 81 -41.76 33.22 5.71
CA SER A 81 -41.88 32.58 4.40
C SER A 81 -42.10 31.06 4.57
N PRO A 82 -43.08 30.45 3.87
CA PRO A 82 -43.21 28.98 3.83
C PRO A 82 -41.91 28.29 3.44
N LYS A 83 -41.13 28.89 2.57
CA LYS A 83 -39.82 28.39 2.16
C LYS A 83 -38.83 28.32 3.33
N THR A 84 -38.75 29.34 4.16
CA THR A 84 -37.91 29.36 5.37
C THR A 84 -38.30 28.23 6.33
N TYR A 85 -39.60 28.04 6.54
CA TYR A 85 -40.11 26.96 7.38
C TYR A 85 -39.73 25.58 6.82
N ALA A 86 -39.91 25.37 5.51
CA ALA A 86 -39.50 24.14 4.84
C ALA A 86 -38.00 23.87 4.94
N THR A 87 -37.15 24.90 4.80
CA THR A 87 -35.68 24.75 4.95
C THR A 87 -35.28 24.30 6.36
N ILE A 88 -35.95 24.83 7.39
CA ILE A 88 -35.70 24.40 8.77
C ILE A 88 -36.15 22.96 9.00
N LEU A 89 -37.27 22.55 8.39
CA LEU A 89 -37.73 21.15 8.44
C LEU A 89 -36.73 20.19 7.74
N ILE A 90 -36.09 20.63 6.66
CA ILE A 90 -35.03 19.84 6.00
C ILE A 90 -33.88 19.60 6.98
N ASN A 91 -33.40 20.62 7.68
CA ASN A 91 -32.32 20.48 8.65
C ASN A 91 -32.70 19.59 9.83
N LEU A 92 -33.95 19.69 10.29
CA LEU A 92 -34.48 18.81 11.33
C LEU A 92 -34.53 17.36 10.88
N GLY A 93 -35.06 17.12 9.68
CA GLY A 93 -35.10 15.79 9.08
C GLY A 93 -33.71 15.18 8.91
N ASN A 94 -32.74 15.97 8.42
CA ASN A 94 -31.35 15.51 8.28
C ASN A 94 -30.71 15.16 9.64
N THR A 95 -30.98 15.96 10.68
CA THR A 95 -30.46 15.68 12.03
C THR A 95 -31.06 14.39 12.59
N TYR A 96 -32.36 14.13 12.39
CA TYR A 96 -32.95 12.85 12.76
C TYR A 96 -32.42 11.67 11.93
N ARG A 97 -32.15 11.86 10.63
CA ARG A 97 -31.56 10.83 9.78
C ARG A 97 -30.18 10.40 10.31
N GLU A 98 -29.32 11.38 10.63
CA GLU A 98 -27.98 11.09 11.17
C GLU A 98 -28.01 10.51 12.59
N LYS A 99 -29.02 10.90 13.39
CA LYS A 99 -29.32 10.25 14.66
C LYS A 99 -29.90 8.83 14.50
N LYS A 100 -30.16 8.37 13.26
CA LYS A 100 -30.81 7.10 12.90
C LYS A 100 -32.26 6.96 13.36
N SER A 101 -32.93 8.08 13.63
CA SER A 101 -34.39 8.18 13.92
C SER A 101 -35.13 8.39 12.59
N TYR A 102 -35.19 7.34 11.78
CA TYR A 102 -35.61 7.42 10.37
C TYR A 102 -37.09 7.78 10.20
N TYR A 103 -37.96 7.39 11.12
CA TYR A 103 -39.38 7.73 11.08
C TYR A 103 -39.61 9.24 11.24
N GLU A 104 -38.96 9.87 12.21
CA GLU A 104 -39.00 11.29 12.42
C GLU A 104 -38.37 12.06 11.24
N ALA A 105 -37.23 11.56 10.73
CA ALA A 105 -36.56 12.11 9.55
C ALA A 105 -37.52 12.16 8.36
N GLU A 106 -38.19 11.05 8.03
CA GLU A 106 -39.13 10.94 6.93
C GLU A 106 -40.32 11.91 7.12
N THR A 107 -40.88 11.97 8.32
CA THR A 107 -41.99 12.85 8.65
C THR A 107 -41.67 14.32 8.34
N TYR A 108 -40.52 14.80 8.77
CA TYR A 108 -40.12 16.20 8.55
C TYR A 108 -39.71 16.50 7.11
N LEU A 109 -39.00 15.60 6.46
CA LEU A 109 -38.60 15.77 5.05
C LEU A 109 -39.81 15.72 4.10
N LEU A 110 -40.75 14.80 4.31
CA LEU A 110 -41.98 14.76 3.50
C LEU A 110 -42.85 16.02 3.71
N LYS A 111 -42.94 16.52 4.93
CA LYS A 111 -43.64 17.77 5.20
C LYS A 111 -42.99 18.97 4.50
N ALA A 112 -41.67 19.02 4.46
CA ALA A 112 -40.95 20.02 3.66
C ALA A 112 -41.25 19.85 2.16
N LYS A 113 -41.33 18.63 1.64
CA LYS A 113 -41.68 18.34 0.24
C LYS A 113 -43.07 18.87 -0.12
N GLU A 114 -44.05 18.60 0.70
CA GLU A 114 -45.43 19.10 0.50
C GLU A 114 -45.47 20.64 0.41
N ILE A 115 -44.71 21.34 1.25
CA ILE A 115 -44.64 22.80 1.22
C ILE A 115 -44.04 23.32 -0.09
N PHE A 116 -42.89 22.78 -0.53
CA PHE A 116 -42.28 23.16 -1.79
C PHE A 116 -43.19 22.86 -3.00
N GLN A 117 -43.86 21.72 -2.99
CA GLN A 117 -44.80 21.33 -4.06
C GLN A 117 -46.01 22.26 -4.09
N SER A 118 -46.56 22.65 -2.92
CA SER A 118 -47.69 23.61 -2.86
C SER A 118 -47.34 24.99 -3.39
N MET A 119 -46.06 25.36 -3.35
CA MET A 119 -45.54 26.62 -3.89
C MET A 119 -45.14 26.54 -5.36
N GLY A 120 -45.08 25.34 -5.97
CA GLY A 120 -44.49 25.11 -7.29
C GLY A 120 -43.00 25.45 -7.34
N ASP A 121 -42.30 25.41 -6.19
CA ASP A 121 -40.90 25.80 -6.07
C ASP A 121 -39.98 24.60 -6.42
N THR A 122 -39.24 24.73 -7.52
CA THR A 122 -38.22 23.76 -7.98
C THR A 122 -36.80 24.32 -7.78
N SER A 123 -36.62 25.26 -6.87
CA SER A 123 -35.33 25.89 -6.58
C SER A 123 -34.29 24.87 -6.07
N TYR A 124 -33.04 25.31 -6.00
CA TYR A 124 -31.93 24.55 -5.44
C TYR A 124 -32.23 23.93 -4.05
N ALA A 125 -33.03 24.62 -3.21
CA ALA A 125 -33.46 24.08 -1.91
C ALA A 125 -34.37 22.85 -2.05
N TYR A 126 -35.29 22.83 -3.02
CA TYR A 126 -36.11 21.66 -3.33
C TYR A 126 -35.26 20.50 -3.84
N ILE A 127 -34.30 20.77 -4.72
CA ILE A 127 -33.37 19.75 -5.22
C ILE A 127 -32.54 19.14 -4.08
N GLY A 128 -32.05 19.97 -3.16
CA GLY A 128 -31.38 19.53 -1.93
C GLY A 128 -32.26 18.62 -1.06
N LEU A 129 -33.55 18.95 -0.96
CA LEU A 129 -34.53 18.10 -0.26
C LEU A 129 -34.70 16.75 -0.92
N LEU A 130 -34.78 16.68 -2.26
CA LEU A 130 -34.88 15.41 -2.99
C LEU A 130 -33.64 14.54 -2.75
N ASN A 131 -32.45 15.12 -2.75
CA ASN A 131 -31.21 14.41 -2.41
C ASN A 131 -31.23 13.88 -0.96
N ASN A 132 -31.70 14.66 0.01
CA ASN A 132 -31.79 14.24 1.40
C ASN A 132 -32.83 13.11 1.61
N LEU A 133 -33.95 13.16 0.92
CA LEU A 133 -34.94 12.07 0.90
C LEU A 133 -34.36 10.82 0.25
N ALA A 134 -33.62 10.95 -0.85
CA ALA A 134 -32.96 9.82 -1.49
C ALA A 134 -31.96 9.14 -0.54
N LEU A 135 -31.15 9.91 0.16
CA LEU A 135 -30.22 9.39 1.18
C LEU A 135 -30.96 8.69 2.34
N LEU A 136 -32.09 9.25 2.81
CA LEU A 136 -32.91 8.61 3.83
C LEU A 136 -33.44 7.26 3.37
N TYR A 137 -33.97 7.18 2.15
CA TYR A 137 -34.48 5.94 1.61
C TYR A 137 -33.37 4.93 1.28
N GLN A 138 -32.17 5.37 0.96
CA GLN A 138 -30.98 4.53 0.86
C GLN A 138 -30.60 3.94 2.23
N ASP A 139 -30.57 4.77 3.30
CA ASP A 139 -30.28 4.33 4.67
C ASP A 139 -31.31 3.31 5.19
N THR A 140 -32.56 3.36 4.69
CA THR A 140 -33.65 2.43 5.04
C THR A 140 -33.82 1.29 4.01
N ASN A 141 -32.85 1.09 3.11
CA ASN A 141 -32.83 0.06 2.05
C ASN A 141 -34.01 0.13 1.07
N ASN A 142 -34.69 1.28 0.95
CA ASN A 142 -35.73 1.51 -0.07
C ASN A 142 -35.12 2.12 -1.34
N TYR A 143 -34.29 1.33 -2.01
CA TYR A 143 -33.49 1.79 -3.14
C TYR A 143 -34.35 2.24 -4.35
N ASP A 144 -35.51 1.64 -4.59
CA ASP A 144 -36.40 2.03 -5.69
C ASP A 144 -36.94 3.47 -5.51
N THR A 145 -37.32 3.82 -4.27
CA THR A 145 -37.79 5.17 -3.96
C THR A 145 -36.62 6.17 -3.98
N ALA A 146 -35.46 5.79 -3.43
CA ALA A 146 -34.24 6.58 -3.48
C ALA A 146 -33.85 6.92 -4.94
N HIS A 147 -33.87 5.93 -5.83
CA HIS A 147 -33.54 6.11 -7.24
C HIS A 147 -34.48 7.08 -7.96
N LYS A 148 -35.79 6.96 -7.76
CA LYS A 148 -36.78 7.88 -8.35
C LYS A 148 -36.55 9.32 -7.91
N LEU A 149 -36.29 9.56 -6.63
CA LEU A 149 -36.05 10.89 -6.08
C LEU A 149 -34.72 11.47 -6.60
N GLN A 150 -33.69 10.63 -6.71
CA GLN A 150 -32.41 11.05 -7.23
C GLN A 150 -32.47 11.37 -8.73
N LEU A 151 -33.25 10.61 -9.53
CA LEU A 151 -33.52 10.94 -10.93
C LEU A 151 -34.30 12.24 -11.07
N GLU A 152 -35.30 12.50 -10.23
CA GLU A 152 -36.03 13.77 -10.20
C GLU A 152 -35.06 14.95 -9.94
N ALA A 153 -34.15 14.79 -8.97
CA ALA A 153 -33.13 15.80 -8.67
C ALA A 153 -32.18 16.05 -9.85
N VAL A 154 -31.69 14.98 -10.51
CA VAL A 154 -30.85 15.10 -11.71
C VAL A 154 -31.57 15.81 -12.83
N HIS A 155 -32.80 15.42 -13.14
CA HIS A 155 -33.58 16.04 -14.22
C HIS A 155 -33.78 17.55 -14.00
N LEU A 156 -34.04 17.98 -12.76
CA LEU A 156 -34.12 19.38 -12.43
C LEU A 156 -32.77 20.11 -12.58
N LEU A 157 -31.66 19.46 -12.19
CA LEU A 157 -30.32 20.05 -12.27
C LEU A 157 -29.79 20.17 -13.69
N GLU A 158 -30.13 19.24 -14.61
CA GLU A 158 -29.67 19.25 -16.01
C GLU A 158 -30.02 20.54 -16.74
N SER A 159 -31.10 21.22 -16.34
CA SER A 159 -31.53 22.50 -16.90
C SER A 159 -30.98 23.75 -16.20
N THR A 160 -30.04 23.58 -15.28
CA THR A 160 -29.50 24.67 -14.43
C THR A 160 -28.00 24.87 -14.65
N GLU A 161 -27.47 25.97 -14.07
CA GLU A 161 -26.03 26.24 -13.98
C GLU A 161 -25.33 25.47 -12.84
N TYR A 162 -26.07 24.72 -12.00
CA TYR A 162 -25.53 24.00 -10.83
C TYR A 162 -24.84 22.70 -11.20
N GLN A 163 -23.72 22.79 -11.93
CA GLN A 163 -23.03 21.65 -12.49
C GLN A 163 -22.38 20.74 -11.43
N VAL A 164 -21.75 21.31 -10.37
CA VAL A 164 -21.15 20.50 -9.30
C VAL A 164 -22.22 19.70 -8.51
N PRO A 165 -23.35 20.30 -8.09
CA PRO A 165 -24.49 19.53 -7.56
C PRO A 165 -25.01 18.43 -8.49
N LEU A 166 -25.02 18.67 -9.79
CA LEU A 166 -25.42 17.66 -10.78
C LEU A 166 -24.44 16.46 -10.77
N ALA A 167 -23.15 16.73 -10.72
CA ALA A 167 -22.15 15.65 -10.62
C ALA A 167 -22.30 14.85 -9.31
N ILE A 168 -22.57 15.51 -8.18
CA ILE A 168 -22.87 14.83 -6.91
C ILE A 168 -24.10 13.94 -7.04
N SER A 169 -25.15 14.44 -7.68
CA SER A 169 -26.37 13.66 -7.89
C SER A 169 -26.17 12.46 -8.80
N TYR A 170 -25.32 12.55 -9.84
CA TYR A 170 -24.93 11.40 -10.65
C TYR A 170 -24.13 10.37 -9.84
N ASN A 171 -23.20 10.83 -8.99
CA ASN A 171 -22.44 9.92 -8.13
C ASN A 171 -23.36 9.18 -7.12
N ASN A 172 -24.36 9.86 -6.56
CA ASN A 172 -25.37 9.25 -5.69
C ASN A 172 -26.26 8.24 -6.45
N LEU A 173 -26.62 8.54 -7.72
CA LEU A 173 -27.35 7.59 -8.56
C LEU A 173 -26.56 6.29 -8.78
N TYR A 174 -25.26 6.39 -9.01
CA TYR A 174 -24.41 5.20 -9.09
C TYR A 174 -24.50 4.37 -7.79
N GLU A 175 -24.34 5.01 -6.63
CA GLU A 175 -24.39 4.31 -5.32
C GLU A 175 -25.73 3.59 -5.10
N ILE A 176 -26.85 4.26 -5.43
CA ILE A 176 -28.17 3.67 -5.32
C ILE A 176 -28.36 2.51 -6.31
N SER A 177 -27.86 2.67 -7.54
CA SER A 177 -28.03 1.71 -8.63
C SER A 177 -27.36 0.35 -8.36
N LYS A 178 -26.32 0.32 -7.53
CA LYS A 178 -25.66 -0.95 -7.11
C LYS A 178 -26.62 -1.94 -6.45
N HIS A 179 -27.72 -1.46 -5.86
CA HIS A 179 -28.68 -2.25 -5.11
C HIS A 179 -29.96 -2.58 -5.89
N ILE A 180 -30.09 -2.11 -7.14
CA ILE A 180 -31.27 -2.33 -7.97
C ILE A 180 -30.97 -3.43 -9.00
N LYS A 181 -31.76 -4.51 -8.98
CA LYS A 181 -31.53 -5.67 -9.84
C LYS A 181 -31.90 -5.49 -11.30
N GLU A 182 -32.86 -4.61 -11.61
CA GLU A 182 -33.33 -4.32 -12.96
C GLU A 182 -33.05 -2.87 -13.32
N HIS A 183 -31.95 -2.63 -14.05
CA HIS A 183 -31.66 -1.33 -14.63
C HIS A 183 -32.49 -1.11 -15.89
N LYS A 184 -33.55 -0.31 -15.81
CA LYS A 184 -34.37 0.07 -16.96
C LYS A 184 -33.82 1.30 -17.72
N ASP A 185 -32.92 2.03 -17.06
CA ASP A 185 -32.39 3.31 -17.57
C ASP A 185 -30.92 3.15 -18.02
N LEU A 186 -30.07 4.12 -17.73
CA LEU A 186 -28.66 4.13 -18.14
C LEU A 186 -27.82 3.13 -17.32
N SER A 187 -26.80 2.54 -17.97
CA SER A 187 -25.78 1.74 -17.26
C SER A 187 -25.16 2.54 -16.11
N PRO A 188 -24.94 1.94 -14.92
CA PRO A 188 -24.35 2.63 -13.77
C PRO A 188 -23.03 3.36 -14.07
N GLU A 189 -22.23 2.85 -14.98
CA GLU A 189 -20.97 3.44 -15.43
C GLU A 189 -21.16 4.85 -16.01
N ILE A 190 -22.23 5.07 -16.76
CA ILE A 190 -22.53 6.36 -17.40
C ILE A 190 -22.71 7.48 -16.36
N TYR A 191 -23.24 7.15 -15.20
CA TYR A 191 -23.39 8.13 -14.12
C TYR A 191 -22.03 8.57 -13.58
N LEU A 192 -21.08 7.64 -13.40
CA LEU A 192 -19.71 7.96 -12.97
C LEU A 192 -18.95 8.76 -14.02
N ASP A 193 -19.09 8.41 -15.31
CA ASP A 193 -18.45 9.15 -16.39
C ASP A 193 -18.95 10.59 -16.48
N LYS A 194 -20.27 10.80 -16.38
CA LYS A 194 -20.85 12.15 -16.33
C LYS A 194 -20.37 12.94 -15.11
N ALA A 195 -20.35 12.31 -13.93
CA ALA A 195 -19.87 12.95 -12.71
C ALA A 195 -18.40 13.36 -12.81
N ALA A 196 -17.53 12.45 -13.26
CA ALA A 196 -16.10 12.70 -13.44
C ALA A 196 -15.85 13.83 -14.44
N TYR A 197 -16.51 13.80 -15.61
CA TYR A 197 -16.37 14.82 -16.65
C TYR A 197 -16.75 16.22 -16.13
N ILE A 198 -17.89 16.32 -15.44
CA ILE A 198 -18.37 17.61 -14.89
C ILE A 198 -17.39 18.13 -13.83
N LEU A 199 -16.98 17.28 -12.88
CA LEU A 199 -16.07 17.72 -11.81
C LEU A 199 -14.70 18.13 -12.33
N GLN A 200 -14.15 17.38 -13.29
CA GLN A 200 -12.88 17.74 -13.92
C GLN A 200 -12.93 19.12 -14.57
N ARG A 201 -14.04 19.45 -15.23
CA ARG A 201 -14.23 20.73 -15.92
C ARG A 201 -14.47 21.89 -14.96
N GLU A 202 -15.32 21.71 -13.93
CA GLU A 202 -15.80 22.80 -13.07
C GLU A 202 -14.87 23.10 -11.90
N VAL A 203 -14.26 22.06 -11.30
CA VAL A 203 -13.47 22.20 -10.04
C VAL A 203 -12.09 21.58 -10.12
N GLY A 204 -11.78 20.84 -11.18
CA GLY A 204 -10.50 20.21 -11.40
C GLY A 204 -10.35 18.87 -10.66
N THR A 205 -9.28 18.13 -11.03
CA THR A 205 -9.01 16.78 -10.52
C THR A 205 -8.49 16.75 -9.08
N SER A 206 -8.10 17.88 -8.50
CA SER A 206 -7.64 17.97 -7.10
C SER A 206 -8.79 18.15 -6.09
N HIS A 207 -10.02 18.29 -6.55
CA HIS A 207 -11.18 18.50 -5.71
C HIS A 207 -11.61 17.20 -5.00
N PRO A 208 -11.97 17.22 -3.69
CA PRO A 208 -12.36 16.01 -2.95
C PRO A 208 -13.50 15.20 -3.57
N MET A 209 -14.47 15.87 -4.19
CA MET A 209 -15.59 15.20 -4.86
C MET A 209 -15.12 14.36 -6.07
N TYR A 210 -14.04 14.77 -6.73
CA TYR A 210 -13.44 13.97 -7.80
C TYR A 210 -12.85 12.68 -7.24
N ALA A 211 -12.18 12.72 -6.08
CA ALA A 211 -11.69 11.52 -5.40
C ALA A 211 -12.83 10.57 -5.00
N ALA A 212 -14.00 11.10 -4.58
CA ALA A 212 -15.17 10.27 -4.29
C ALA A 212 -15.68 9.52 -5.55
N VAL A 213 -15.70 10.19 -6.71
CA VAL A 213 -16.07 9.54 -7.98
C VAL A 213 -15.03 8.49 -8.40
N LEU A 214 -13.72 8.75 -8.21
CA LEU A 214 -12.67 7.77 -8.47
C LEU A 214 -12.80 6.54 -7.57
N ASN A 215 -13.12 6.73 -6.28
CA ASN A 215 -13.39 5.62 -5.36
C ASN A 215 -14.55 4.75 -5.85
N ASN A 216 -15.66 5.37 -6.22
CA ASN A 216 -16.83 4.65 -6.72
C ASN A 216 -16.58 3.97 -8.07
N ARG A 217 -15.75 4.56 -8.91
CA ARG A 217 -15.31 3.93 -10.17
C ARG A 217 -14.41 2.73 -9.89
N ALA A 218 -13.53 2.80 -8.90
CA ALA A 218 -12.73 1.65 -8.47
C ALA A 218 -13.62 0.50 -7.97
N ASP A 219 -14.65 0.80 -7.17
CA ASP A 219 -15.63 -0.21 -6.74
C ASP A 219 -16.37 -0.85 -7.93
N TYR A 220 -16.71 -0.06 -8.95
CA TYR A 220 -17.29 -0.58 -10.18
C TYR A 220 -16.33 -1.51 -10.92
N GLU A 221 -15.06 -1.14 -11.06
CA GLU A 221 -14.05 -1.98 -11.71
C GLU A 221 -13.82 -3.30 -10.94
N ILE A 222 -13.88 -3.27 -9.59
CA ILE A 222 -13.86 -4.49 -8.77
C ILE A 222 -15.04 -5.40 -9.12
N SER A 223 -16.25 -4.85 -9.30
CA SER A 223 -17.43 -5.63 -9.65
C SER A 223 -17.32 -6.31 -11.03
N LYS A 224 -16.47 -5.77 -11.90
CA LYS A 224 -16.11 -6.31 -13.23
C LYS A 224 -14.87 -7.18 -13.21
N GLN A 225 -14.26 -7.39 -12.04
CA GLN A 225 -13.00 -8.13 -11.85
C GLN A 225 -11.78 -7.46 -12.51
N HIS A 226 -11.85 -6.16 -12.79
CA HIS A 226 -10.76 -5.36 -13.35
C HIS A 226 -9.92 -4.77 -12.19
N TYR A 227 -9.27 -5.64 -11.43
CA TYR A 227 -8.60 -5.27 -10.17
C TYR A 227 -7.41 -4.32 -10.34
N ASN A 228 -6.68 -4.40 -11.46
CA ASN A 228 -5.55 -3.50 -11.72
C ASN A 228 -6.01 -2.07 -11.99
N GLU A 229 -7.11 -1.90 -12.71
CA GLU A 229 -7.76 -0.61 -12.99
C GLU A 229 -8.30 -0.01 -11.68
N ALA A 230 -8.94 -0.82 -10.84
CA ALA A 230 -9.41 -0.39 -9.52
C ALA A 230 -8.25 0.09 -8.63
N LEU A 231 -7.13 -0.65 -8.62
CA LEU A 231 -5.94 -0.30 -7.86
C LEU A 231 -5.37 1.06 -8.30
N GLN A 232 -5.35 1.33 -9.61
CA GLN A 232 -4.90 2.62 -10.14
C GLN A 232 -5.81 3.77 -9.73
N LEU A 233 -7.13 3.59 -9.80
CA LEU A 233 -8.10 4.60 -9.40
C LEU A 233 -8.00 4.96 -7.90
N TYR A 234 -7.79 3.98 -7.02
CA TYR A 234 -7.54 4.26 -5.60
C TYR A 234 -6.22 5.01 -5.38
N ARG A 235 -5.16 4.67 -6.13
CA ARG A 235 -3.87 5.40 -6.09
C ARG A 235 -4.02 6.85 -6.54
N GLU A 236 -4.89 7.13 -7.50
CA GLU A 236 -5.20 8.50 -7.94
C GLU A 236 -6.05 9.26 -6.90
N ALA A 237 -7.01 8.60 -6.25
CA ALA A 237 -7.89 9.22 -5.26
C ALA A 237 -7.17 9.57 -3.94
N LEU A 238 -6.25 8.69 -3.48
CA LEU A 238 -5.64 8.80 -2.16
C LEU A 238 -4.87 10.11 -1.90
N PRO A 239 -3.98 10.60 -2.81
CA PRO A 239 -3.29 11.88 -2.63
C PRO A 239 -4.25 13.08 -2.59
N ILE A 240 -5.35 13.04 -3.33
CA ILE A 240 -6.36 14.11 -3.32
C ILE A 240 -6.99 14.20 -1.94
N VAL A 241 -7.41 13.07 -1.37
CA VAL A 241 -8.03 13.02 -0.05
C VAL A 241 -7.02 13.38 1.05
N LYS A 242 -5.78 12.89 0.94
CA LYS A 242 -4.68 13.25 1.86
C LYS A 242 -4.45 14.76 1.92
N HIS A 243 -4.40 15.40 0.75
CA HIS A 243 -4.16 16.84 0.65
C HIS A 243 -5.29 17.68 1.28
N ASN A 244 -6.55 17.28 1.05
CA ASN A 244 -7.71 18.05 1.46
C ASN A 244 -8.19 17.80 2.90
N TYR A 245 -8.03 16.56 3.40
CA TYR A 245 -8.60 16.12 4.68
C TYR A 245 -7.58 15.56 5.67
N GLY A 246 -6.33 15.31 5.24
CA GLY A 246 -5.31 14.68 6.06
C GLY A 246 -5.44 13.14 6.16
N ILE A 247 -4.39 12.51 6.71
CA ILE A 247 -4.29 11.03 6.83
C ILE A 247 -5.21 10.45 7.91
N GLU A 248 -5.59 11.25 8.90
CA GLU A 248 -6.47 10.84 10.01
C GLU A 248 -7.95 10.88 9.62
N SER A 249 -8.29 11.38 8.45
CA SER A 249 -9.68 11.46 8.00
C SER A 249 -10.24 10.09 7.67
N HIS A 250 -11.52 9.89 7.98
CA HIS A 250 -12.25 8.66 7.64
C HIS A 250 -12.19 8.37 6.12
N ALA A 251 -12.27 9.40 5.28
CA ALA A 251 -12.20 9.26 3.83
C ALA A 251 -10.83 8.72 3.37
N TYR A 252 -9.72 9.19 3.95
CA TYR A 252 -8.39 8.67 3.64
C TYR A 252 -8.25 7.22 4.09
N GLN A 253 -8.62 6.91 5.32
CA GLN A 253 -8.53 5.55 5.87
C GLN A 253 -9.38 4.55 5.08
N SER A 254 -10.58 4.96 4.66
CA SER A 254 -11.47 4.11 3.84
C SER A 254 -10.85 3.78 2.48
N ILE A 255 -10.35 4.78 1.75
CA ILE A 255 -9.70 4.54 0.44
C ILE A 255 -8.42 3.71 0.60
N GLN A 256 -7.65 3.94 1.65
CA GLN A 256 -6.45 3.15 1.93
C GLN A 256 -6.79 1.69 2.21
N GLN A 257 -7.82 1.42 3.02
CA GLN A 257 -8.29 0.06 3.28
C GLN A 257 -8.77 -0.63 2.00
N ASN A 258 -9.52 0.07 1.15
CA ASN A 258 -9.96 -0.46 -0.14
C ASN A 258 -8.77 -0.78 -1.06
N LEU A 259 -7.78 0.09 -1.10
CA LEU A 259 -6.55 -0.11 -1.87
C LEU A 259 -5.77 -1.34 -1.39
N GLU A 260 -5.63 -1.52 -0.08
CA GLU A 260 -4.99 -2.70 0.53
C GLU A 260 -5.78 -3.97 0.22
N TYR A 261 -7.11 -3.94 0.38
CA TYR A 261 -7.98 -5.06 0.04
C TYR A 261 -7.81 -5.52 -1.41
N VAL A 262 -7.76 -4.58 -2.37
CA VAL A 262 -7.58 -4.93 -3.80
C VAL A 262 -6.20 -5.50 -4.07
N LYS A 263 -5.16 -5.00 -3.40
CA LYS A 263 -3.81 -5.59 -3.49
C LYS A 263 -3.80 -7.04 -3.02
N ASP A 264 -4.36 -7.30 -1.84
CA ASP A 264 -4.44 -8.66 -1.27
C ASP A 264 -5.26 -9.58 -2.17
N LEU A 265 -6.33 -9.06 -2.76
CA LEU A 265 -7.17 -9.81 -3.71
C LEU A 265 -6.41 -10.18 -4.98
N ILE A 266 -5.65 -9.25 -5.56
CA ILE A 266 -4.78 -9.51 -6.73
C ILE A 266 -3.73 -10.58 -6.37
N GLU A 267 -3.08 -10.47 -5.22
CA GLU A 267 -2.09 -11.44 -4.76
C GLU A 267 -2.73 -12.83 -4.56
N THR A 268 -3.90 -12.88 -3.94
CA THR A 268 -4.66 -14.13 -3.72
C THR A 268 -5.08 -14.78 -5.04
N LEU A 269 -5.56 -13.99 -6.00
CA LEU A 269 -5.97 -14.49 -7.32
C LEU A 269 -4.76 -14.95 -8.14
N GLN A 270 -3.63 -14.26 -8.05
CA GLN A 270 -2.38 -14.71 -8.67
C GLN A 270 -1.87 -16.02 -8.04
N GLN A 271 -2.10 -16.23 -6.75
CA GLN A 271 -1.79 -17.49 -6.07
C GLN A 271 -2.79 -18.61 -6.42
N SER A 272 -4.09 -18.29 -6.56
CA SER A 272 -5.14 -19.26 -6.85
C SER A 272 -5.31 -19.60 -8.34
N SER A 273 -4.87 -18.74 -9.25
CA SER A 273 -4.90 -18.99 -10.70
C SER A 273 -3.74 -19.85 -11.21
N LYS A 274 -2.84 -20.29 -10.32
CA LYS A 274 -1.85 -21.32 -10.69
C LYS A 274 -2.61 -22.63 -10.87
N PRO A 275 -2.62 -23.26 -12.09
CA PRO A 275 -2.95 -24.67 -12.18
C PRO A 275 -2.04 -25.39 -11.19
N PHE A 276 -2.50 -26.54 -10.66
CA PHE A 276 -1.72 -27.39 -9.73
C PHE A 276 -0.46 -27.88 -10.47
N ARG A 277 0.52 -27.00 -10.55
CA ARG A 277 1.76 -27.19 -11.28
C ARG A 277 2.85 -27.48 -10.27
N LYS A 278 3.54 -28.59 -10.49
CA LYS A 278 4.71 -28.91 -9.69
C LYS A 278 5.79 -27.85 -9.89
N THR A 279 6.34 -27.36 -8.81
CA THR A 279 7.51 -26.47 -8.83
C THR A 279 8.73 -27.20 -9.35
N GLY A 280 9.74 -26.46 -9.82
CA GLY A 280 11.01 -27.05 -10.25
C GLY A 280 11.65 -27.91 -9.15
N LEU A 281 11.55 -27.48 -7.87
CA LEU A 281 12.02 -28.28 -6.72
C LEU A 281 11.24 -29.59 -6.55
N GLU A 282 9.91 -29.58 -6.71
CA GLU A 282 9.11 -30.81 -6.64
C GLU A 282 9.45 -31.79 -7.79
N LEU A 283 9.60 -31.27 -9.01
CA LEU A 283 10.01 -32.06 -10.16
C LEU A 283 11.43 -32.62 -9.99
N GLY A 284 12.34 -31.79 -9.45
CA GLY A 284 13.72 -32.21 -9.13
C GLY A 284 13.77 -33.31 -8.09
N ARG A 285 12.93 -33.21 -7.04
CA ARG A 285 12.82 -34.23 -5.98
C ARG A 285 12.32 -35.56 -6.52
N GLU A 286 11.30 -35.55 -7.39
CA GLU A 286 10.81 -36.77 -8.04
C GLU A 286 11.89 -37.44 -8.92
N LEU A 287 12.65 -36.65 -9.69
CA LEU A 287 13.75 -37.16 -10.49
C LEU A 287 14.85 -37.72 -9.61
N ALA A 288 15.21 -37.04 -8.52
CA ALA A 288 16.22 -37.48 -7.58
C ALA A 288 15.86 -38.84 -6.95
N HIS A 289 14.60 -39.07 -6.57
CA HIS A 289 14.16 -40.37 -6.08
C HIS A 289 14.28 -41.47 -7.12
N TYR A 290 13.89 -41.18 -8.37
CA TYR A 290 14.06 -42.12 -9.47
C TYR A 290 15.53 -42.45 -9.71
N VAL A 291 16.42 -41.46 -9.75
CA VAL A 291 17.87 -41.62 -9.91
C VAL A 291 18.48 -42.42 -8.76
N ALA A 292 18.03 -42.17 -7.51
CA ALA A 292 18.52 -42.94 -6.36
C ALA A 292 18.18 -44.42 -6.45
N GLN A 293 16.94 -44.75 -6.83
CA GLN A 293 16.53 -46.14 -7.05
C GLN A 293 17.32 -46.83 -8.18
N ASP A 294 17.55 -46.11 -9.28
CA ASP A 294 18.35 -46.62 -10.40
C ASP A 294 19.83 -46.89 -10.00
N ILE A 295 20.42 -45.97 -9.22
CA ILE A 295 21.78 -46.15 -8.69
C ILE A 295 21.84 -47.33 -7.74
N GLU A 296 20.88 -47.49 -6.85
CA GLU A 296 20.83 -48.62 -5.92
C GLU A 296 20.78 -49.97 -6.66
N LEU A 297 20.06 -50.06 -7.77
CA LEU A 297 19.89 -51.27 -8.56
C LEU A 297 21.08 -51.54 -9.51
N ASN A 298 21.56 -50.53 -10.21
CA ASN A 298 22.48 -50.68 -11.33
C ASN A 298 23.92 -50.22 -11.03
N LEU A 299 24.13 -49.43 -9.99
CA LEU A 299 25.41 -48.86 -9.60
C LEU A 299 25.61 -48.88 -8.07
N PRO A 300 25.39 -50.02 -7.38
CA PRO A 300 25.36 -50.07 -5.91
C PRO A 300 26.67 -49.61 -5.24
N ASP A 301 27.80 -49.72 -5.93
CA ASP A 301 29.11 -49.32 -5.42
C ASP A 301 29.22 -47.83 -5.11
N ILE A 302 28.46 -46.99 -5.83
CA ILE A 302 28.47 -45.53 -5.61
C ILE A 302 27.37 -45.05 -4.68
N ASN A 303 26.36 -45.87 -4.43
CA ASN A 303 25.18 -45.47 -3.60
C ASN A 303 25.56 -44.87 -2.24
N PRO A 304 26.56 -45.35 -1.49
CA PRO A 304 26.96 -44.73 -0.22
C PRO A 304 27.50 -43.30 -0.32
N TYR A 305 27.90 -42.86 -1.52
CA TYR A 305 28.61 -41.59 -1.76
C TYR A 305 27.76 -40.53 -2.46
N ILE A 306 26.52 -40.86 -2.86
CA ILE A 306 25.70 -39.94 -3.65
C ILE A 306 25.15 -38.80 -2.80
N CYS A 307 25.12 -37.59 -3.40
CA CYS A 307 24.28 -36.50 -2.98
C CYS A 307 23.44 -36.04 -4.17
N LEU A 308 22.13 -36.09 -4.05
CA LEU A 308 21.16 -35.63 -5.04
C LEU A 308 20.49 -34.35 -4.54
N ALA A 309 20.57 -33.30 -5.34
CA ALA A 309 20.07 -31.99 -4.97
C ALA A 309 19.53 -31.19 -6.18
N LEU A 310 18.83 -30.11 -5.92
CA LEU A 310 18.60 -29.02 -6.86
C LEU A 310 19.01 -27.72 -6.19
N VAL A 311 20.20 -27.24 -6.52
CA VAL A 311 20.87 -26.11 -5.87
C VAL A 311 21.60 -25.24 -6.90
N GLY A 312 22.00 -24.04 -6.52
CA GLY A 312 22.81 -23.19 -7.40
C GLY A 312 21.99 -22.20 -8.21
N THR A 313 22.26 -22.09 -9.51
CA THR A 313 21.57 -21.14 -10.40
C THR A 313 20.20 -21.67 -10.81
N GLY A 314 19.24 -20.75 -10.96
CA GLY A 314 17.86 -21.03 -11.36
C GLY A 314 16.85 -20.37 -10.41
N SER A 315 15.75 -19.90 -10.97
CA SER A 315 14.66 -19.30 -10.18
C SER A 315 14.00 -20.32 -9.25
N GLU A 316 13.93 -21.57 -9.64
CA GLU A 316 13.40 -22.69 -8.87
C GLU A 316 14.20 -22.95 -7.59
N CYS A 317 15.52 -22.71 -7.60
CA CYS A 317 16.35 -22.83 -6.39
C CYS A 317 16.05 -21.76 -5.34
N LEU A 318 15.35 -20.68 -5.72
CA LEU A 318 14.87 -19.63 -4.83
C LEU A 318 13.36 -19.73 -4.55
N GLY A 319 12.65 -20.67 -5.18
CA GLY A 319 11.18 -20.77 -5.14
C GLY A 319 10.49 -19.65 -5.90
N TYR A 320 11.11 -19.08 -6.94
CA TYR A 320 10.61 -17.96 -7.74
C TYR A 320 10.28 -18.36 -9.18
N ASP A 321 10.21 -19.67 -9.45
CA ASP A 321 9.76 -20.18 -10.73
C ASP A 321 8.29 -19.84 -10.98
N ASP A 322 8.04 -19.18 -12.10
CA ASP A 322 6.73 -18.75 -12.57
C ASP A 322 6.55 -19.09 -14.06
N VAL A 323 5.39 -18.72 -14.62
CA VAL A 323 5.06 -19.00 -16.03
C VAL A 323 6.06 -18.37 -17.01
N VAL A 324 6.67 -17.23 -16.64
CA VAL A 324 7.66 -16.54 -17.48
C VAL A 324 9.02 -17.29 -17.45
N SER A 325 9.29 -18.01 -16.38
CA SER A 325 10.52 -18.79 -16.23
C SER A 325 10.54 -20.08 -17.09
N GLU A 326 9.40 -20.41 -17.77
CA GLU A 326 9.24 -21.65 -18.54
C GLU A 326 9.99 -21.69 -19.87
N ASP A 327 10.26 -20.52 -20.45
CA ASP A 327 10.71 -20.44 -21.85
C ASP A 327 12.19 -20.73 -22.07
N HIS A 328 13.04 -20.78 -21.05
CA HIS A 328 14.48 -21.01 -21.25
C HIS A 328 15.14 -22.13 -20.41
N ASP A 329 14.72 -22.36 -19.15
CA ASP A 329 15.44 -23.27 -18.25
C ASP A 329 14.53 -24.21 -17.43
N PHE A 330 13.22 -24.20 -17.65
CA PHE A 330 12.29 -25.01 -16.87
C PHE A 330 12.27 -26.47 -17.35
N THR A 331 13.26 -27.22 -16.95
CA THR A 331 13.31 -28.66 -17.18
C THR A 331 13.34 -29.42 -15.86
N LYS A 332 12.71 -30.62 -15.86
CA LYS A 332 12.84 -31.56 -14.75
C LYS A 332 14.32 -31.93 -14.64
N ARG A 333 15.05 -31.37 -13.67
CA ARG A 333 16.49 -31.60 -13.50
C ARG A 333 16.85 -31.85 -12.03
N CYS A 334 17.94 -32.59 -11.84
CA CYS A 334 18.62 -32.70 -10.55
C CYS A 334 20.12 -32.77 -10.75
N GLN A 335 20.88 -32.52 -9.71
CA GLN A 335 22.32 -32.66 -9.70
C GLN A 335 22.71 -33.89 -8.87
N LEU A 336 23.63 -34.69 -9.40
CA LEU A 336 24.28 -35.76 -8.68
C LEU A 336 25.72 -35.34 -8.34
N PHE A 337 25.95 -35.12 -7.06
CA PHE A 337 27.25 -34.75 -6.50
C PHE A 337 27.93 -35.98 -5.90
N LEU A 338 29.23 -36.05 -6.06
CA LEU A 338 30.09 -37.11 -5.53
C LEU A 338 31.37 -36.51 -4.93
N PRO A 339 32.03 -37.16 -3.96
CA PRO A 339 33.41 -36.86 -3.59
C PRO A 339 34.35 -36.93 -4.80
N ASP A 340 35.45 -36.17 -4.80
CA ASP A 340 36.31 -35.95 -5.95
C ASP A 340 36.94 -37.24 -6.51
N ASP A 341 37.38 -38.16 -5.65
CA ASP A 341 37.97 -39.44 -5.99
C ASP A 341 36.95 -40.38 -6.63
N ILE A 342 35.73 -40.45 -6.06
CA ILE A 342 34.63 -41.23 -6.61
C ILE A 342 34.18 -40.65 -7.95
N TYR A 343 34.02 -39.31 -8.01
CA TYR A 343 33.66 -38.62 -9.24
C TYR A 343 34.64 -38.92 -10.38
N LYS A 344 35.96 -38.81 -10.13
CA LYS A 344 36.98 -39.11 -11.12
C LYS A 344 36.92 -40.56 -11.62
N SER A 345 36.65 -41.49 -10.72
CA SER A 345 36.65 -42.94 -11.04
C SER A 345 35.40 -43.36 -11.82
N TYR A 346 34.26 -42.72 -11.60
CA TYR A 346 32.98 -43.17 -12.16
C TYR A 346 32.37 -42.21 -13.19
N LYS A 347 32.94 -41.02 -13.42
CA LYS A 347 32.39 -39.98 -14.29
C LYS A 347 31.94 -40.50 -15.66
N ASP A 348 32.83 -41.17 -16.40
CA ASP A 348 32.53 -41.61 -17.78
C ASP A 348 31.42 -42.68 -17.79
N LYS A 349 31.43 -43.57 -16.81
CA LYS A 349 30.39 -44.60 -16.64
C LYS A 349 29.03 -43.94 -16.33
N LEU A 350 29.01 -42.95 -15.45
CA LEU A 350 27.79 -42.22 -15.08
C LEU A 350 27.25 -41.37 -16.22
N VAL A 351 28.10 -40.65 -16.93
CA VAL A 351 27.72 -39.91 -18.14
C VAL A 351 27.05 -40.84 -19.16
N SER A 352 27.69 -41.96 -19.49
CA SER A 352 27.13 -42.94 -20.41
C SER A 352 25.79 -43.49 -19.92
N HIS A 353 25.67 -43.79 -18.62
CA HIS A 353 24.48 -44.34 -18.00
C HIS A 353 23.32 -43.38 -18.07
N PHE A 354 23.49 -42.13 -17.62
CA PHE A 354 22.40 -41.14 -17.54
C PHE A 354 22.06 -40.51 -18.89
N THR A 355 23.00 -40.32 -19.80
CA THR A 355 22.71 -39.77 -21.13
C THR A 355 21.75 -40.66 -21.93
N SER A 356 21.77 -41.96 -21.72
CA SER A 356 20.96 -42.93 -22.46
C SER A 356 19.46 -42.80 -22.21
N TYR A 357 19.01 -42.29 -21.05
CA TYR A 357 17.59 -42.23 -20.72
C TYR A 357 17.13 -40.93 -20.03
N THR A 358 18.04 -40.10 -19.53
CA THR A 358 17.65 -38.84 -18.88
C THR A 358 17.82 -37.60 -19.76
N GLN A 359 18.39 -37.76 -20.97
CA GLN A 359 18.60 -36.66 -21.94
C GLN A 359 19.28 -35.42 -21.33
N GLY A 360 20.23 -35.61 -20.41
CA GLY A 360 20.94 -34.51 -19.74
C GLY A 360 20.22 -33.86 -18.55
N LEU A 361 19.10 -34.42 -18.10
CA LEU A 361 18.34 -33.91 -16.92
C LEU A 361 19.11 -34.16 -15.60
N VAL A 362 20.06 -35.09 -15.56
CA VAL A 362 20.94 -35.32 -14.41
C VAL A 362 22.30 -34.68 -14.69
N GLN A 363 22.62 -33.66 -13.91
CA GLN A 363 23.90 -32.96 -13.99
C GLN A 363 24.88 -33.55 -13.00
N LEU A 364 26.08 -33.93 -13.49
CA LEU A 364 27.10 -34.60 -12.69
C LEU A 364 28.21 -33.62 -12.33
N GLU A 365 28.53 -33.52 -11.04
CA GLU A 365 29.60 -32.63 -10.57
C GLU A 365 30.24 -33.20 -9.30
N SER A 366 31.52 -32.84 -9.01
CA SER A 366 32.10 -33.13 -7.71
C SER A 366 31.71 -32.07 -6.68
N ILE A 367 31.59 -32.49 -5.41
CA ILE A 367 31.22 -31.59 -4.29
C ILE A 367 32.19 -30.40 -4.21
N SER A 368 33.49 -30.67 -4.33
CA SER A 368 34.54 -29.66 -4.25
C SER A 368 34.47 -28.63 -5.40
N GLN A 369 34.12 -29.05 -6.62
CA GLN A 369 33.98 -28.15 -7.76
C GLN A 369 32.80 -27.21 -7.59
N PHE A 370 31.67 -27.72 -7.11
CA PHE A 370 30.51 -26.90 -6.81
C PHE A 370 30.85 -25.81 -5.79
N TYR A 371 31.36 -26.18 -4.63
CA TYR A 371 31.65 -25.17 -3.60
C TYR A 371 32.77 -24.22 -4.02
N LYS A 372 33.81 -24.71 -4.70
CA LYS A 372 34.90 -23.86 -5.23
C LYS A 372 34.36 -22.78 -6.21
N ARG A 373 33.38 -23.15 -7.03
CA ARG A 373 32.76 -22.21 -7.99
C ARG A 373 32.12 -21.01 -7.30
N TYR A 374 31.41 -21.24 -6.21
CA TYR A 374 30.63 -20.19 -5.51
C TYR A 374 31.32 -19.62 -4.28
N THR A 375 32.26 -20.34 -3.69
CA THR A 375 32.91 -19.88 -2.46
C THR A 375 34.41 -19.62 -2.62
N LEU A 376 34.98 -19.90 -3.79
CA LEU A 376 36.42 -19.93 -4.08
C LEU A 376 37.19 -21.06 -3.38
N TYR A 377 36.57 -21.78 -2.44
CA TYR A 377 37.18 -22.81 -1.60
C TYR A 377 36.47 -24.16 -1.79
N PRO A 378 37.19 -25.25 -2.06
CA PRO A 378 36.59 -26.57 -2.31
C PRO A 378 35.72 -27.11 -1.18
N GLU A 379 36.06 -26.78 0.05
CA GLU A 379 35.33 -27.18 1.27
C GLU A 379 34.54 -26.02 1.89
N GLY A 380 34.32 -24.93 1.10
CA GLY A 380 33.80 -23.66 1.62
C GLY A 380 34.83 -22.93 2.50
N PRO A 381 34.56 -21.65 2.86
CA PRO A 381 35.47 -20.86 3.66
C PRO A 381 35.64 -21.45 5.08
N GLN A 382 36.87 -21.42 5.60
CA GLN A 382 37.25 -21.95 6.90
C GLN A 382 37.64 -20.87 7.90
N SER A 383 37.90 -19.65 7.43
CA SER A 383 38.33 -18.51 8.27
C SER A 383 37.51 -17.25 7.99
N PRO A 384 37.42 -16.30 8.94
CA PRO A 384 36.77 -15.00 8.73
C PRO A 384 37.31 -14.26 7.50
N ALA A 385 38.62 -14.30 7.25
CA ALA A 385 39.25 -13.66 6.10
C ALA A 385 38.79 -14.25 4.74
N GLU A 386 38.51 -15.55 4.71
CA GLU A 386 37.96 -16.22 3.52
C GLU A 386 36.48 -15.83 3.30
N TYR A 387 35.64 -15.79 4.34
CA TYR A 387 34.26 -15.33 4.26
C TYR A 387 34.15 -13.90 3.72
N ARG A 388 35.07 -13.02 4.11
CA ARG A 388 35.07 -11.63 3.70
C ARG A 388 35.13 -11.46 2.18
N ARG A 389 35.87 -12.33 1.49
CA ARG A 389 36.15 -12.27 0.05
C ARG A 389 34.99 -12.75 -0.82
N ILE A 390 33.95 -13.34 -0.22
CA ILE A 390 32.87 -13.97 -0.98
C ILE A 390 31.66 -13.01 -1.01
N PRO A 391 31.21 -12.57 -2.19
CA PRO A 391 29.99 -11.80 -2.36
C PRO A 391 28.76 -12.55 -1.82
N GLN A 392 27.76 -11.79 -1.37
CA GLN A 392 26.53 -12.35 -0.78
C GLN A 392 25.76 -13.23 -1.79
N ASP A 393 25.67 -12.83 -3.05
CA ASP A 393 24.94 -13.54 -4.09
C ASP A 393 25.55 -14.92 -4.42
N LEU A 394 26.87 -15.03 -4.33
CA LEU A 394 27.55 -16.32 -4.47
C LEU A 394 27.29 -17.23 -3.28
N LEU A 395 27.30 -16.71 -2.04
CA LEU A 395 26.93 -17.50 -0.85
C LEU A 395 25.45 -17.87 -0.85
N CYS A 396 24.58 -17.00 -1.32
CA CYS A 396 23.17 -17.32 -1.56
C CYS A 396 23.05 -18.49 -2.54
N THR A 397 23.76 -18.44 -3.66
CA THR A 397 23.76 -19.48 -4.69
C THR A 397 24.33 -20.81 -4.18
N ALA A 398 25.35 -20.78 -3.32
CA ALA A 398 25.92 -21.99 -2.69
C ALA A 398 25.00 -22.63 -1.64
N THR A 399 23.98 -21.88 -1.14
CA THR A 399 23.13 -22.32 -0.02
C THR A 399 21.64 -22.38 -0.34
N ASN A 400 21.22 -21.95 -1.53
CA ASN A 400 19.82 -22.01 -1.97
C ASN A 400 19.38 -23.43 -2.36
N GLY A 401 18.15 -23.56 -2.85
CA GLY A 401 17.61 -24.84 -3.30
C GLY A 401 17.46 -25.88 -2.19
N GLU A 402 17.42 -27.14 -2.58
CA GLU A 402 17.16 -28.27 -1.68
C GLU A 402 18.09 -29.44 -1.94
N VAL A 403 18.57 -30.05 -0.88
CA VAL A 403 19.27 -31.34 -0.89
C VAL A 403 18.26 -32.43 -0.59
N PHE A 404 18.02 -33.31 -1.55
CA PHE A 404 17.02 -34.37 -1.45
C PHE A 404 17.57 -35.63 -0.76
N ILE A 405 18.79 -36.01 -1.12
CA ILE A 405 19.51 -37.18 -0.60
C ILE A 405 20.98 -36.81 -0.44
N ASP A 406 21.60 -37.15 0.67
CA ASP A 406 23.05 -37.03 0.89
C ASP A 406 23.50 -38.15 1.83
N ASN A 407 23.86 -39.29 1.25
CA ASN A 407 24.15 -40.49 2.01
C ASN A 407 25.41 -40.39 2.85
N LEU A 408 26.42 -39.64 2.38
CA LEU A 408 27.66 -39.39 3.11
C LEU A 408 27.60 -38.19 4.04
N GLY A 409 26.66 -37.25 3.79
CA GLY A 409 26.52 -36.03 4.55
C GLY A 409 27.56 -34.94 4.23
N THR A 410 28.46 -35.15 3.31
CA THR A 410 29.56 -34.20 3.02
C THR A 410 29.06 -32.88 2.46
N PHE A 411 28.16 -32.94 1.48
CA PHE A 411 27.58 -31.75 0.88
C PHE A 411 26.76 -30.95 1.92
N THR A 412 25.91 -31.64 2.65
CA THR A 412 25.04 -31.06 3.69
C THR A 412 25.85 -30.42 4.81
N ASN A 413 26.95 -31.01 5.24
CA ASN A 413 27.81 -30.46 6.29
C ASN A 413 28.45 -29.13 5.87
N ILE A 414 28.92 -29.01 4.65
CA ILE A 414 29.46 -27.74 4.12
C ILE A 414 28.34 -26.70 4.04
N ARG A 415 27.19 -27.09 3.49
CA ARG A 415 26.01 -26.22 3.36
C ARG A 415 25.53 -25.69 4.71
N GLN A 416 25.41 -26.54 5.72
CA GLN A 416 24.98 -26.13 7.06
C GLN A 416 25.96 -25.15 7.71
N ARG A 417 27.27 -25.36 7.54
CA ARG A 417 28.28 -24.40 8.01
C ARG A 417 28.12 -23.03 7.34
N LEU A 418 27.86 -22.97 6.02
CA LEU A 418 27.58 -21.72 5.33
C LEU A 418 26.29 -21.05 5.85
N LEU A 419 25.25 -21.83 6.12
CA LEU A 419 23.97 -21.36 6.65
C LEU A 419 24.06 -20.82 8.10
N THR A 420 25.14 -21.09 8.84
CA THR A 420 25.41 -20.38 10.12
C THR A 420 25.72 -18.90 9.90
N TYR A 421 25.85 -18.49 8.67
CA TYR A 421 26.07 -17.13 8.19
C TYR A 421 27.52 -16.64 8.34
N TYR A 422 27.76 -15.36 8.05
CA TYR A 422 29.08 -14.74 8.26
C TYR A 422 29.47 -14.76 9.73
N PRO A 423 30.78 -14.95 10.06
CA PRO A 423 31.30 -14.58 11.36
C PRO A 423 30.89 -13.15 11.72
N GLU A 424 30.50 -12.90 12.98
CA GLU A 424 29.85 -11.65 13.40
C GLU A 424 30.69 -10.41 13.06
N ASP A 425 31.99 -10.43 13.26
CA ASP A 425 32.87 -9.30 12.96
C ASP A 425 32.90 -8.97 11.45
N ILE A 426 32.80 -10.00 10.60
CA ILE A 426 32.68 -9.81 9.15
C ILE A 426 31.33 -9.25 8.77
N ARG A 427 30.24 -9.74 9.40
CA ARG A 427 28.90 -9.20 9.20
C ARG A 427 28.84 -7.71 9.56
N LEU A 428 29.35 -7.33 10.74
CA LEU A 428 29.39 -5.94 11.18
C LEU A 428 30.20 -5.06 10.23
N ARG A 429 31.33 -5.56 9.76
CA ARG A 429 32.15 -4.85 8.77
C ARG A 429 31.39 -4.59 7.46
N LYS A 430 30.71 -5.61 6.95
CA LYS A 430 29.88 -5.47 5.75
C LYS A 430 28.72 -4.49 5.99
N ILE A 431 28.08 -4.50 7.14
CA ILE A 431 27.06 -3.49 7.50
C ILE A 431 27.66 -2.08 7.46
N ALA A 432 28.84 -1.88 8.04
CA ALA A 432 29.49 -0.56 8.04
C ALA A 432 29.85 -0.10 6.61
N TYR A 433 30.30 -1.01 5.76
CA TYR A 433 30.56 -0.72 4.34
C TYR A 433 29.26 -0.31 3.63
N GLU A 434 28.19 -1.07 3.75
CA GLU A 434 26.91 -0.76 3.11
C GLU A 434 26.32 0.57 3.58
N LEU A 435 26.47 0.91 4.86
CA LEU A 435 26.06 2.21 5.41
C LEU A 435 26.81 3.38 4.77
N ASN A 436 28.12 3.21 4.51
CA ASN A 436 28.90 4.20 3.82
C ASN A 436 28.48 4.35 2.34
N GLN A 437 28.19 3.23 1.66
CA GLN A 437 27.70 3.26 0.28
C GLN A 437 26.33 3.95 0.18
N LEU A 438 25.44 3.71 1.13
CA LEU A 438 24.15 4.39 1.24
C LEU A 438 24.30 5.89 1.48
N ALA A 439 25.18 6.29 2.41
CA ALA A 439 25.49 7.70 2.66
C ALA A 439 26.02 8.38 1.39
N GLN A 440 26.96 7.72 0.73
CA GLN A 440 27.61 8.23 -0.48
C GLN A 440 26.61 8.41 -1.63
N SER A 441 25.84 7.39 -1.92
CA SER A 441 24.91 7.38 -3.06
C SER A 441 23.69 8.26 -2.82
N GLY A 442 22.95 8.04 -1.72
CA GLY A 442 21.66 8.70 -1.44
C GLY A 442 21.78 10.05 -0.76
N GLN A 443 22.56 10.13 0.34
CA GLN A 443 22.59 11.36 1.14
C GLN A 443 23.59 12.40 0.62
N TYR A 444 24.63 12.00 -0.12
CA TYR A 444 25.68 12.92 -0.60
C TYR A 444 25.66 13.16 -2.12
N ASN A 445 25.78 12.11 -2.94
CA ASN A 445 25.93 12.27 -4.39
C ASN A 445 24.61 12.66 -5.07
N LEU A 446 23.50 12.00 -4.76
CA LEU A 446 22.22 12.27 -5.42
C LEU A 446 21.81 13.76 -5.35
N PRO A 447 21.78 14.43 -4.18
CA PRO A 447 21.44 15.85 -4.12
C PRO A 447 22.40 16.74 -4.96
N ARG A 448 23.67 16.37 -5.02
CA ARG A 448 24.68 17.12 -5.80
C ARG A 448 24.50 16.96 -7.31
N MET A 449 24.16 15.76 -7.78
CA MET A 449 23.86 15.52 -9.20
C MET A 449 22.59 16.26 -9.61
N MET A 450 21.59 16.29 -8.73
CA MET A 450 20.36 17.08 -8.93
C MET A 450 20.68 18.58 -9.07
N GLN A 451 21.50 19.15 -8.17
CA GLN A 451 21.91 20.55 -8.25
C GLN A 451 22.67 20.90 -9.53
N ARG A 452 23.40 19.94 -10.10
CA ARG A 452 24.14 20.10 -11.38
C ARG A 452 23.26 19.90 -12.61
N GLY A 453 22.02 19.44 -12.45
CA GLY A 453 21.14 19.10 -13.56
C GLY A 453 21.55 17.81 -14.29
N ASP A 454 22.46 17.00 -13.71
CA ASP A 454 22.92 15.74 -14.28
C ASP A 454 21.95 14.62 -13.86
N THR A 455 20.89 14.47 -14.65
CA THR A 455 19.83 13.49 -14.39
C THR A 455 20.30 12.04 -14.55
N VAL A 456 21.28 11.78 -15.44
CA VAL A 456 21.82 10.41 -15.62
C VAL A 456 22.63 10.00 -14.41
N ALA A 457 23.54 10.85 -13.93
CA ALA A 457 24.31 10.57 -12.72
C ALA A 457 23.41 10.47 -11.48
N ALA A 458 22.33 11.26 -11.42
CA ALA A 458 21.34 11.17 -10.34
C ALA A 458 20.62 9.81 -10.33
N GLN A 459 20.19 9.29 -11.49
CA GLN A 459 19.57 7.95 -11.61
C GLN A 459 20.55 6.84 -11.22
N LEU A 460 21.81 6.94 -11.61
CA LEU A 460 22.84 5.97 -11.21
C LEU A 460 23.05 5.99 -9.69
N ALA A 461 23.13 7.16 -9.08
CA ALA A 461 23.23 7.29 -7.63
C ALA A 461 22.01 6.71 -6.90
N LEU A 462 20.81 6.97 -7.40
CA LEU A 462 19.57 6.42 -6.87
C LEU A 462 19.54 4.89 -6.96
N SER A 463 19.93 4.31 -8.10
CA SER A 463 20.00 2.88 -8.29
C SER A 463 21.00 2.20 -7.34
N GLN A 464 22.16 2.83 -7.10
CA GLN A 464 23.15 2.37 -6.12
C GLN A 464 22.58 2.42 -4.70
N PHE A 465 21.89 3.50 -4.33
CA PHE A 465 21.24 3.61 -3.02
C PHE A 465 20.25 2.46 -2.78
N VAL A 466 19.36 2.21 -3.72
CA VAL A 466 18.36 1.13 -3.62
C VAL A 466 19.05 -0.25 -3.51
N HIS A 467 20.10 -0.49 -4.31
CA HIS A 467 20.83 -1.74 -4.27
C HIS A 467 21.49 -1.98 -2.89
N HIS A 468 22.24 -1.01 -2.38
CA HIS A 468 22.91 -1.10 -1.08
C HIS A 468 21.92 -1.16 0.08
N TYR A 469 20.74 -0.52 -0.05
CA TYR A 469 19.67 -0.64 0.94
C TYR A 469 19.16 -2.09 1.07
N MET A 470 18.97 -2.77 -0.05
CA MET A 470 18.57 -4.18 -0.02
C MET A 470 19.67 -5.08 0.54
N LEU A 471 20.94 -4.82 0.21
CA LEU A 471 22.08 -5.59 0.75
C LEU A 471 22.19 -5.49 2.28
N ILE A 472 22.04 -4.29 2.84
CA ILE A 472 22.11 -4.12 4.29
C ILE A 472 20.91 -4.76 4.99
N VAL A 473 19.72 -4.73 4.41
CA VAL A 473 18.55 -5.43 4.94
C VAL A 473 18.81 -6.94 5.03
N HIS A 474 19.47 -7.52 4.03
CA HIS A 474 19.91 -8.92 4.10
C HIS A 474 20.90 -9.18 5.24
N LEU A 475 21.89 -8.30 5.44
CA LEU A 475 22.86 -8.41 6.52
C LEU A 475 22.21 -8.33 7.91
N LEU A 476 21.17 -7.48 8.08
CA LEU A 476 20.42 -7.39 9.32
C LEU A 476 19.62 -8.67 9.63
N ASN A 477 19.07 -9.30 8.60
CA ASN A 477 18.30 -10.53 8.72
C ASN A 477 19.16 -11.81 8.74
N LYS A 478 20.48 -11.71 8.64
CA LYS A 478 21.41 -12.87 8.51
C LYS A 478 20.97 -13.80 7.38
N SER A 479 20.60 -13.24 6.25
CA SER A 479 20.19 -13.91 5.03
C SER A 479 21.12 -13.46 3.90
N TYR A 480 21.63 -14.36 3.08
CA TYR A 480 22.43 -13.97 1.94
C TYR A 480 21.57 -13.37 0.83
N ALA A 481 21.97 -12.22 0.31
CA ALA A 481 21.27 -11.57 -0.78
C ALA A 481 21.42 -12.36 -2.09
N PRO A 482 20.35 -12.66 -2.81
CA PRO A 482 20.45 -13.29 -4.11
C PRO A 482 20.95 -12.33 -5.19
N PHE A 483 21.22 -12.86 -6.39
CA PHE A 483 21.55 -12.10 -7.59
C PHE A 483 20.54 -10.97 -7.86
N TYR A 484 20.99 -9.85 -8.47
CA TYR A 484 20.23 -8.59 -8.60
C TYR A 484 18.80 -8.75 -9.15
N LYS A 485 18.57 -9.72 -10.06
CA LYS A 485 17.25 -10.02 -10.64
C LYS A 485 16.20 -10.36 -9.57
N TRP A 486 16.61 -10.99 -8.47
CA TRP A 486 15.72 -11.53 -7.44
C TRP A 486 15.82 -10.80 -6.09
N ILE A 487 16.80 -9.90 -5.93
CA ILE A 487 17.10 -9.29 -4.63
C ILE A 487 15.88 -8.53 -4.07
N TYR A 488 15.16 -7.76 -4.89
CA TYR A 488 13.98 -7.02 -4.43
C TYR A 488 12.88 -7.96 -3.91
N ARG A 489 12.51 -8.97 -4.71
CA ARG A 489 11.48 -9.96 -4.34
C ARG A 489 11.88 -10.71 -3.06
N HIS A 490 13.14 -11.07 -2.92
CA HIS A 490 13.66 -11.76 -1.74
C HIS A 490 13.65 -10.86 -0.50
N THR A 491 14.13 -9.61 -0.62
CA THR A 491 14.17 -8.64 0.48
C THR A 491 12.78 -8.34 1.03
N CYS A 492 11.76 -8.21 0.17
CA CYS A 492 10.38 -7.96 0.59
C CYS A 492 9.81 -9.03 1.54
N ASN A 493 10.37 -10.24 1.56
CA ASN A 493 9.91 -11.35 2.41
C ASN A 493 10.70 -11.47 3.73
N LEU A 494 11.67 -10.60 3.96
CA LEU A 494 12.48 -10.61 5.18
C LEU A 494 11.75 -9.93 6.35
N PRO A 495 11.87 -10.46 7.60
CA PRO A 495 11.20 -9.91 8.76
C PRO A 495 11.65 -8.50 9.14
N ILE A 496 12.96 -8.19 9.05
CA ILE A 496 13.50 -6.87 9.38
C ILE A 496 13.50 -6.01 8.11
N LEU A 497 12.77 -4.89 8.10
CA LEU A 497 12.67 -3.92 7.01
C LEU A 497 12.12 -4.45 5.66
N GLY A 498 11.67 -5.70 5.57
CA GLY A 498 11.12 -6.24 4.34
C GLY A 498 9.90 -5.45 3.84
N ASN A 499 8.99 -5.09 4.72
CA ASN A 499 7.85 -4.24 4.38
C ASN A 499 8.26 -2.80 4.00
N THR A 500 9.27 -2.26 4.68
CA THR A 500 9.84 -0.93 4.33
C THR A 500 10.40 -0.94 2.91
N VAL A 501 11.08 -2.02 2.50
CA VAL A 501 11.54 -2.19 1.12
C VAL A 501 10.36 -2.37 0.16
N ARG A 502 9.40 -3.21 0.51
CA ARG A 502 8.23 -3.52 -0.34
C ARG A 502 7.47 -2.29 -0.77
N TYR A 503 7.29 -1.33 0.12
CA TYR A 503 6.52 -0.11 -0.14
C TYR A 503 7.42 1.10 -0.43
N GLY A 504 8.46 1.33 0.36
CA GLY A 504 9.28 2.53 0.27
C GLY A 504 10.20 2.59 -0.96
N VAL A 505 10.68 1.44 -1.47
CA VAL A 505 11.52 1.43 -2.68
C VAL A 505 10.71 1.73 -3.94
N PRO A 506 9.54 1.14 -4.20
CA PRO A 506 8.68 1.56 -5.31
C PRO A 506 8.25 3.03 -5.23
N ASP A 507 7.89 3.53 -4.04
CA ASP A 507 7.53 4.93 -3.86
C ASP A 507 8.70 5.86 -4.21
N LEU A 508 9.91 5.51 -3.78
CA LEU A 508 11.13 6.25 -4.13
C LEU A 508 11.39 6.24 -5.65
N LEU A 509 11.29 5.08 -6.30
CA LEU A 509 11.61 4.93 -7.74
C LEU A 509 10.55 5.55 -8.66
N ASN A 510 9.29 5.61 -8.23
CA ASN A 510 8.19 6.20 -8.98
C ASN A 510 8.05 7.72 -8.75
N SER A 511 8.76 8.28 -7.76
CA SER A 511 8.73 9.71 -7.49
C SER A 511 9.59 10.50 -8.49
N PRO A 512 9.19 11.73 -8.83
CA PRO A 512 10.07 12.64 -9.55
C PRO A 512 11.40 12.82 -8.82
N LEU A 513 12.51 12.91 -9.55
CA LEU A 513 13.85 13.03 -8.94
C LEU A 513 13.95 14.18 -7.92
N ASN A 514 13.23 15.29 -8.13
CA ASN A 514 13.20 16.43 -7.20
C ASN A 514 12.54 16.10 -5.86
N ASP A 515 11.72 15.08 -5.81
CA ASP A 515 10.92 14.71 -4.62
C ASP A 515 11.49 13.48 -3.89
N THR A 516 12.63 12.94 -4.35
CA THR A 516 13.22 11.71 -3.78
C THR A 516 13.79 11.89 -2.39
N LYS A 517 14.12 13.12 -1.97
CA LYS A 517 14.80 13.39 -0.70
C LYS A 517 14.04 12.84 0.50
N HIS A 518 12.74 13.12 0.61
CA HIS A 518 11.95 12.69 1.77
C HIS A 518 11.80 11.15 1.84
N HIS A 519 11.76 10.46 0.70
CA HIS A 519 11.74 9.00 0.65
C HIS A 519 13.07 8.40 1.12
N ILE A 520 14.20 9.00 0.69
CA ILE A 520 15.53 8.60 1.17
C ILE A 520 15.65 8.82 2.67
N ASP A 521 15.24 10.00 3.16
CA ASP A 521 15.25 10.30 4.60
C ASP A 521 14.39 9.31 5.38
N HIS A 522 13.21 8.94 4.86
CA HIS A 522 12.34 7.92 5.48
C HIS A 522 13.03 6.54 5.55
N LEU A 523 13.60 6.07 4.45
CA LEU A 523 14.32 4.79 4.41
C LEU A 523 15.54 4.78 5.33
N CYS A 524 16.33 5.87 5.34
CA CYS A 524 17.46 6.02 6.25
C CYS A 524 17.04 6.01 7.72
N ASN A 525 15.96 6.71 8.07
CA ASN A 525 15.45 6.75 9.45
C ASN A 525 14.96 5.38 9.91
N ALA A 526 14.23 4.64 9.07
CA ALA A 526 13.82 3.28 9.38
C ALA A 526 15.03 2.37 9.63
N LEU A 527 16.07 2.49 8.81
CA LEU A 527 17.31 1.73 8.98
C LEU A 527 18.04 2.10 10.28
N ILE A 528 18.13 3.39 10.62
CA ILE A 528 18.75 3.85 11.88
C ILE A 528 18.00 3.30 13.09
N GLN A 529 16.67 3.31 13.07
CA GLN A 529 15.86 2.74 14.15
C GLN A 529 16.17 1.24 14.35
N GLU A 530 16.30 0.48 13.26
CA GLU A 530 16.67 -0.93 13.35
C GLU A 530 18.09 -1.14 13.87
N LEU A 531 19.06 -0.33 13.45
CA LEU A 531 20.42 -0.40 13.99
C LEU A 531 20.44 -0.13 15.48
N GLN A 532 19.64 0.82 15.97
CA GLN A 532 19.53 1.15 17.39
C GLN A 532 18.81 0.05 18.17
N SER A 533 17.72 -0.50 17.65
CA SER A 533 16.96 -1.59 18.29
C SER A 533 17.81 -2.85 18.51
N HIS A 534 18.74 -3.10 17.57
CA HIS A 534 19.70 -4.21 17.64
C HIS A 534 21.02 -3.86 18.37
N ALA A 535 21.10 -2.69 19.00
CA ALA A 535 22.30 -2.19 19.69
C ALA A 535 23.56 -2.11 18.80
N LEU A 536 23.37 -1.94 17.49
CA LEU A 536 24.46 -1.81 16.52
C LEU A 536 24.96 -0.36 16.43
N SER A 537 24.12 0.61 16.73
CA SER A 537 24.49 2.04 16.81
C SER A 537 23.76 2.74 17.95
N ASN A 538 24.40 3.77 18.53
CA ASN A 538 23.80 4.70 19.50
C ASN A 538 23.82 6.15 18.97
N SER A 539 24.25 6.38 17.73
CA SER A 539 24.32 7.71 17.14
C SER A 539 22.92 8.28 16.88
N SER A 540 22.72 9.53 17.26
CA SER A 540 21.51 10.32 16.93
C SER A 540 21.65 11.10 15.60
N ILE A 541 22.74 10.93 14.87
CA ILE A 541 23.03 11.67 13.62
C ILE A 541 22.43 10.89 12.47
N ASP A 542 21.62 11.56 11.64
CA ASP A 542 20.91 10.95 10.53
C ASP A 542 21.81 10.57 9.34
N PHE A 543 23.04 11.05 9.28
CA PHE A 543 23.98 10.74 8.22
C PHE A 543 24.62 9.38 8.46
N LEU A 544 24.42 8.43 7.53
CA LEU A 544 24.71 7.00 7.73
C LEU A 544 26.20 6.68 7.94
N THR A 545 27.13 7.54 7.51
CA THR A 545 28.56 7.37 7.82
C THR A 545 28.84 7.40 9.34
N TYR A 546 28.07 8.15 10.12
CA TYR A 546 28.20 8.14 11.56
C TYR A 546 27.68 6.85 12.18
N GLN A 547 26.62 6.27 11.61
CA GLN A 547 26.12 4.94 11.97
C GLN A 547 27.17 3.86 11.66
N ALA A 548 27.82 3.95 10.48
CA ALA A 548 28.89 3.04 10.09
C ALA A 548 30.06 3.04 11.12
N LYS A 549 30.47 4.23 11.60
CA LYS A 549 31.52 4.35 12.64
C LYS A 549 31.11 3.66 13.93
N GLU A 550 29.86 3.80 14.36
CA GLU A 550 29.32 3.13 15.54
C GLU A 550 29.32 1.60 15.38
N VAL A 551 28.90 1.10 14.23
CA VAL A 551 28.93 -0.34 13.93
C VAL A 551 30.36 -0.88 13.97
N MET A 552 31.34 -0.16 13.40
CA MET A 552 32.75 -0.56 13.45
C MET A 552 33.27 -0.70 14.90
N GLN A 553 32.80 0.12 15.85
CA GLN A 553 33.19 0.00 17.26
C GLN A 553 32.67 -1.28 17.94
N ARG A 554 31.69 -1.97 17.36
CA ARG A 554 31.15 -3.26 17.86
C ARG A 554 32.00 -4.46 17.43
N ILE A 555 32.90 -4.30 16.45
CA ILE A 555 33.81 -5.34 15.97
C ILE A 555 34.81 -5.67 17.10
N ARG A 556 34.94 -6.96 17.42
CA ARG A 556 35.81 -7.45 18.47
C ARG A 556 37.28 -7.55 18.02
N ASP A 557 37.49 -7.98 16.78
CA ASP A 557 38.83 -8.05 16.19
C ASP A 557 39.39 -6.62 16.03
N GLN A 558 40.50 -6.33 16.70
CA GLN A 558 41.11 -5.01 16.72
C GLN A 558 41.64 -4.60 15.34
N ALA A 559 42.17 -5.51 14.57
CA ALA A 559 42.70 -5.24 13.23
C ALA A 559 41.56 -4.85 12.28
N LEU A 560 40.47 -5.64 12.24
CA LEU A 560 39.29 -5.33 11.43
C LEU A 560 38.61 -4.02 11.86
N ARG A 561 38.54 -3.74 13.15
CA ARG A 561 37.91 -2.51 13.69
C ARG A 561 38.62 -1.23 13.25
N THR A 562 39.94 -1.28 13.05
CA THR A 562 40.75 -0.11 12.66
C THR A 562 40.92 0.07 11.17
N GLU A 563 40.43 -0.88 10.36
CA GLU A 563 40.46 -0.76 8.91
C GLU A 563 39.50 0.31 8.39
N ASP A 564 39.79 0.79 7.17
CA ASP A 564 38.92 1.74 6.49
C ASP A 564 37.58 1.08 6.12
N SER A 565 36.48 1.57 6.67
CA SER A 565 35.12 1.06 6.43
C SER A 565 34.56 1.39 5.04
N TRP A 566 35.29 2.14 4.21
CA TRP A 566 34.94 2.43 2.82
C TRP A 566 35.41 1.35 1.84
N VAL A 567 36.23 0.44 2.27
CA VAL A 567 36.71 -0.70 1.49
C VAL A 567 36.04 -1.98 1.98
N GLU A 568 35.50 -2.81 1.08
CA GLU A 568 34.84 -4.05 1.44
C GLU A 568 35.79 -5.13 2.00
#